data_3b50bb22042e8b31a8fb4806ad9576e7
#
_entry.id   3b50bb22042e8b31a8fb4806ad9576e7
#
_cell.length_a   1.000
_cell.length_b   1.000
_cell.length_c   1.000
_cell.angle_alpha   90.00
_cell.angle_beta   90.00
_cell.angle_gamma   90.00
#
_symmetry.space_group_name_H-M   'P 1'
#
loop_
_entity.id
_entity.type
_entity.pdbx_description
1 polymer ?
#
loop_
_entity_poly.entity_id
_entity_poly.type
_entity_poly.pdbx_seq_one_letter_code
_entity_poly.pdbx_strand_id
1 'polypeptide(L)'
;MLTPFFQHLPPESAPLEITGYDLDIKHHHLTLKAVSTQQSACCPLCKTATHRVHSRYHRTLADLSCVHFSLVILLEVCKFFCDNSDCPRRIFTERLPKIAAPWARKTVRLVQRLQQVALALGGAAGANLATQ
;
A
#
# COMPACT_ATOMS: atom_id res chain seq x y z
N MET A 1 -11.36 18.45 -6.70
CA MET A 1 -11.19 17.51 -7.83
C MET A 1 -9.71 17.21 -8.00
N LEU A 2 -9.37 15.94 -7.98
CA LEU A 2 -7.99 15.53 -8.22
C LEU A 2 -7.65 15.64 -9.70
N THR A 3 -6.43 16.08 -10.00
CA THR A 3 -5.98 16.08 -11.37
C THR A 3 -5.84 14.65 -11.88
N PRO A 4 -6.10 14.39 -13.17
CA PRO A 4 -5.97 13.04 -13.74
C PRO A 4 -4.61 12.38 -13.45
N PHE A 5 -3.58 13.19 -13.31
CA PHE A 5 -2.22 12.72 -13.00
C PHE A 5 -2.17 11.84 -11.74
N PHE A 6 -2.81 12.28 -10.65
CA PHE A 6 -2.74 11.55 -9.39
C PHE A 6 -3.45 10.19 -9.45
N GLN A 7 -4.42 10.06 -10.34
CA GLN A 7 -5.14 8.80 -10.51
C GLN A 7 -4.30 7.71 -11.17
N HIS A 8 -3.24 8.09 -11.86
CA HIS A 8 -2.33 7.16 -12.51
C HIS A 8 -1.10 6.79 -11.66
N LEU A 9 -0.96 7.40 -10.47
CA LEU A 9 0.16 7.08 -9.58
C LEU A 9 0.09 5.68 -8.97
N PRO A 10 -1.09 5.16 -8.56
CA PRO A 10 -1.15 3.78 -8.10
C PRO A 10 -0.80 2.80 -9.21
N PRO A 11 -0.30 1.59 -8.87
CA PRO A 11 -0.05 0.56 -9.86
C PRO A 11 -1.31 0.28 -10.70
N GLU A 12 -1.11 0.06 -11.97
CA GLU A 12 -2.20 -0.26 -12.89
C GLU A 12 -2.95 -1.50 -12.42
N SER A 13 -4.27 -1.46 -12.50
CA SER A 13 -5.18 -2.51 -12.02
C SER A 13 -5.21 -2.70 -10.50
N ALA A 14 -4.58 -1.83 -9.72
CA ALA A 14 -4.71 -1.88 -8.27
C ALA A 14 -6.12 -1.43 -7.85
N PRO A 15 -6.77 -2.13 -6.91
CA PRO A 15 -8.12 -1.76 -6.47
C PRO A 15 -8.09 -0.61 -5.46
N LEU A 16 -7.61 0.54 -5.91
CA LEU A 16 -7.47 1.75 -5.11
C LEU A 16 -8.11 2.94 -5.81
N GLU A 17 -8.62 3.85 -5.01
CA GLU A 17 -9.08 5.16 -5.44
C GLU A 17 -8.34 6.24 -4.65
N ILE A 18 -7.78 7.22 -5.35
CA ILE A 18 -7.15 8.37 -4.72
C ILE A 18 -8.25 9.37 -4.35
N THR A 19 -8.36 9.67 -3.06
CA THR A 19 -9.39 10.55 -2.53
C THR A 19 -8.90 11.96 -2.22
N GLY A 20 -7.59 12.15 -2.09
CA GLY A 20 -7.03 13.46 -1.79
C GLY A 20 -5.52 13.43 -1.74
N TYR A 21 -4.94 14.59 -1.47
CA TYR A 21 -3.50 14.70 -1.28
C TYR A 21 -3.18 15.89 -0.39
N ASP A 22 -2.01 15.83 0.27
CA ASP A 22 -1.41 16.95 0.99
C ASP A 22 -0.02 17.18 0.44
N LEU A 23 0.25 18.39 -0.02
CA LEU A 23 1.55 18.77 -0.57
C LEU A 23 2.24 19.76 0.38
N ASP A 24 3.36 19.34 0.96
CA ASP A 24 4.22 20.17 1.78
C ASP A 24 5.43 20.57 0.94
N ILE A 25 5.35 21.73 0.32
CA ILE A 25 6.42 22.26 -0.55
C ILE A 25 7.68 22.57 0.26
N LYS A 26 7.51 23.06 1.48
CA LYS A 26 8.64 23.45 2.33
C LYS A 26 9.52 22.25 2.68
N HIS A 27 8.93 21.11 2.97
CA HIS A 27 9.64 19.90 3.36
C HIS A 27 9.77 18.88 2.23
N HIS A 28 9.35 19.24 1.01
CA HIS A 28 9.39 18.36 -0.16
C HIS A 28 8.69 17.02 0.11
N HIS A 29 7.48 17.09 0.64
CA HIS A 29 6.72 15.91 1.05
C HIS A 29 5.33 15.92 0.43
N LEU A 30 4.95 14.78 -0.16
CA LEU A 30 3.63 14.57 -0.74
C LEU A 30 2.99 13.37 -0.06
N THR A 31 1.78 13.57 0.48
CA THR A 31 0.96 12.49 1.03
C THR A 31 -0.24 12.28 0.11
N LEU A 32 -0.38 11.08 -0.43
CA LEU A 32 -1.58 10.68 -1.17
C LEU A 32 -2.52 9.94 -0.24
N LYS A 33 -3.80 10.32 -0.28
CA LYS A 33 -4.85 9.63 0.46
C LYS A 33 -5.56 8.70 -0.50
N ALA A 34 -5.61 7.42 -0.16
CA ALA A 34 -6.20 6.40 -1.00
C ALA A 34 -7.11 5.49 -0.17
N VAL A 35 -8.12 4.95 -0.83
CA VAL A 35 -9.02 3.97 -0.22
C VAL A 35 -9.06 2.72 -1.09
N SER A 36 -9.15 1.56 -0.44
CA SER A 36 -9.37 0.30 -1.15
C SER A 36 -10.77 0.27 -1.73
N THR A 37 -10.87 -0.16 -2.98
CA THR A 37 -12.15 -0.33 -3.67
C THR A 37 -12.64 -1.78 -3.65
N GLN A 38 -11.92 -2.70 -3.01
CA GLN A 38 -12.35 -4.09 -2.89
C GLN A 38 -13.61 -4.17 -2.02
N GLN A 39 -14.64 -4.84 -2.53
CA GLN A 39 -15.89 -5.05 -1.81
C GLN A 39 -15.94 -6.41 -1.12
N SER A 40 -15.05 -7.31 -1.49
CA SER A 40 -14.94 -8.65 -0.92
C SER A 40 -13.48 -9.04 -0.80
N ALA A 41 -13.21 -10.01 0.06
CA ALA A 41 -11.87 -10.55 0.25
C ALA A 41 -11.95 -11.99 0.71
N CYS A 42 -10.86 -12.74 0.53
CA CYS A 42 -10.76 -14.13 0.98
C CYS A 42 -9.93 -14.20 2.25
N CYS A 43 -10.42 -14.96 3.23
CA CYS A 43 -9.66 -15.22 4.45
C CYS A 43 -8.29 -15.83 4.09
N PRO A 44 -7.18 -15.29 4.57
CA PRO A 44 -5.86 -15.83 4.23
C PRO A 44 -5.61 -17.22 4.81
N LEU A 45 -6.39 -17.64 5.78
CA LEU A 45 -6.23 -18.95 6.42
C LEU A 45 -7.08 -20.04 5.73
N CYS A 46 -8.39 -19.80 5.58
CA CYS A 46 -9.32 -20.81 5.03
C CYS A 46 -9.76 -20.54 3.59
N LYS A 47 -9.38 -19.40 3.00
CA LYS A 47 -9.68 -18.99 1.63
C LYS A 47 -11.18 -18.76 1.35
N THR A 48 -12.01 -18.71 2.36
CA THR A 48 -13.44 -18.42 2.20
C THR A 48 -13.63 -16.94 1.87
N ALA A 49 -14.38 -16.67 0.79
CA ALA A 49 -14.69 -15.30 0.40
C ALA A 49 -15.76 -14.70 1.30
N THR A 50 -15.63 -13.43 1.62
CA THR A 50 -16.59 -12.69 2.42
C THR A 50 -16.70 -11.24 1.93
N HIS A 51 -17.86 -10.64 2.14
CA HIS A 51 -18.07 -9.21 1.92
C HIS A 51 -18.56 -8.48 3.19
N ARG A 52 -18.52 -9.17 4.34
CA ARG A 52 -18.89 -8.56 5.63
C ARG A 52 -17.74 -7.77 6.20
N VAL A 53 -17.84 -6.45 6.14
CA VAL A 53 -16.84 -5.54 6.69
C VAL A 53 -16.99 -5.46 8.20
N HIS A 54 -15.88 -5.70 8.93
CA HIS A 54 -15.82 -5.49 10.37
C HIS A 54 -15.51 -4.03 10.70
N SER A 55 -14.46 -3.48 10.08
CA SER A 55 -13.99 -2.13 10.36
C SER A 55 -13.04 -1.66 9.25
N ARG A 56 -12.63 -0.40 9.33
CA ARG A 56 -11.65 0.18 8.43
C ARG A 56 -10.51 0.75 9.25
N TYR A 57 -9.30 0.74 8.71
CA TYR A 57 -8.15 1.36 9.35
C TYR A 57 -7.18 1.91 8.31
N HIS A 58 -6.28 2.76 8.76
CA HIS A 58 -5.31 3.41 7.89
C HIS A 58 -3.94 2.74 8.00
N ARG A 59 -3.27 2.58 6.86
CA ARG A 59 -1.88 2.20 6.77
C ARG A 59 -1.10 3.34 6.14
N THR A 60 0.09 3.58 6.67
CA THR A 60 1.03 4.53 6.07
C THR A 60 2.11 3.77 5.33
N LEU A 61 2.27 4.03 4.03
CA LEU A 61 3.22 3.34 3.17
C LEU A 61 4.16 4.34 2.53
N ALA A 62 5.46 4.16 2.71
CA ALA A 62 6.45 4.89 1.93
C ALA A 62 6.45 4.35 0.50
N ASP A 63 6.56 5.24 -0.47
CA ASP A 63 6.53 4.93 -1.89
C ASP A 63 7.70 5.58 -2.62
N LEU A 64 7.84 5.28 -3.91
CA LEU A 64 8.84 5.90 -4.77
C LEU A 64 8.66 7.42 -4.78
N SER A 65 9.77 8.14 -4.72
CA SER A 65 9.75 9.60 -4.80
C SER A 65 9.18 10.08 -6.12
N CYS A 66 8.45 11.18 -6.06
CA CYS A 66 7.88 11.85 -7.23
C CYS A 66 8.61 13.17 -7.42
N VAL A 67 9.43 13.27 -8.47
CA VAL A 67 10.29 14.43 -8.74
C VAL A 67 11.23 14.67 -7.55
N HIS A 68 11.07 15.76 -6.81
CA HIS A 68 11.87 16.08 -5.62
C HIS A 68 11.12 15.82 -4.32
N PHE A 69 9.92 15.27 -4.39
CA PHE A 69 9.07 15.04 -3.23
C PHE A 69 9.14 13.60 -2.78
N SER A 70 9.36 13.38 -1.49
CA SER A 70 9.14 12.07 -0.89
C SER A 70 7.63 11.79 -0.89
N LEU A 71 7.26 10.57 -1.23
CA LEU A 71 5.86 10.18 -1.37
C LEU A 71 5.47 9.17 -0.29
N VAL A 72 4.37 9.46 0.38
CA VAL A 72 3.75 8.56 1.34
C VAL A 72 2.30 8.34 0.91
N ILE A 73 1.83 7.12 0.99
CA ILE A 73 0.44 6.78 0.76
C ILE A 73 -0.22 6.51 2.12
N LEU A 74 -1.25 7.29 2.41
CA LEU A 74 -2.14 7.01 3.54
C LEU A 74 -3.31 6.20 3.00
N LEU A 75 -3.27 4.89 3.24
CA LEU A 75 -4.19 3.93 2.65
C LEU A 75 -5.23 3.48 3.66
N GLU A 76 -6.50 3.68 3.34
CA GLU A 76 -7.61 3.13 4.11
C GLU A 76 -7.95 1.74 3.58
N VAL A 77 -7.92 0.74 4.45
CA VAL A 77 -8.20 -0.65 4.12
C VAL A 77 -9.28 -1.20 5.03
N CYS A 78 -9.93 -2.28 4.60
CA CYS A 78 -10.98 -2.94 5.33
C CYS A 78 -10.48 -4.16 6.08
N LYS A 79 -11.04 -4.36 7.27
CA LYS A 79 -11.01 -5.63 7.97
C LYS A 79 -12.35 -6.31 7.74
N PHE A 80 -12.31 -7.59 7.43
CA PHE A 80 -13.49 -8.39 7.14
C PHE A 80 -13.69 -9.47 8.19
N PHE A 81 -14.94 -9.87 8.38
CA PHE A 81 -15.25 -11.08 9.16
C PHE A 81 -15.00 -12.32 8.32
N CYS A 82 -14.37 -13.33 8.90
CA CYS A 82 -14.32 -14.65 8.28
C CYS A 82 -15.67 -15.33 8.47
N ASP A 83 -16.30 -15.74 7.36
CA ASP A 83 -17.63 -16.36 7.40
C ASP A 83 -17.59 -17.87 7.60
N ASN A 84 -16.40 -18.47 7.65
CA ASN A 84 -16.26 -19.90 7.89
C ASN A 84 -16.23 -20.18 9.41
N SER A 85 -17.29 -20.80 9.91
CA SER A 85 -17.41 -21.13 11.34
C SER A 85 -16.35 -22.13 11.82
N ASP A 86 -15.78 -22.93 10.92
CA ASP A 86 -14.72 -23.90 11.24
C ASP A 86 -13.33 -23.29 11.21
N CYS A 87 -13.19 -22.05 10.76
CA CYS A 87 -11.92 -21.36 10.74
C CYS A 87 -11.65 -20.73 12.12
N PRO A 88 -10.43 -20.91 12.68
CA PRO A 88 -10.09 -20.27 13.96
C PRO A 88 -9.97 -18.75 13.84
N ARG A 89 -9.77 -18.22 12.64
CA ARG A 89 -9.69 -16.79 12.41
C ARG A 89 -11.08 -16.18 12.30
N ARG A 90 -11.32 -15.11 13.05
CA ARG A 90 -12.63 -14.45 13.03
C ARG A 90 -12.62 -13.18 12.18
N ILE A 91 -11.49 -12.46 12.19
CA ILE A 91 -11.32 -11.18 11.50
C ILE A 91 -10.00 -11.21 10.78
N PHE A 92 -9.96 -10.69 9.57
CA PHE A 92 -8.73 -10.55 8.79
C PHE A 92 -8.72 -9.22 8.03
N THR A 93 -7.52 -8.72 7.76
CA THR A 93 -7.34 -7.54 6.92
C THR A 93 -7.27 -7.96 5.44
N GLU A 94 -7.94 -7.20 4.58
CA GLU A 94 -7.83 -7.44 3.15
C GLU A 94 -6.37 -7.36 2.68
N ARG A 95 -6.06 -8.10 1.63
CA ARG A 95 -4.72 -8.14 1.02
C ARG A 95 -4.74 -7.37 -0.27
N LEU A 96 -3.69 -6.56 -0.46
CA LEU A 96 -3.47 -5.76 -1.66
C LEU A 96 -2.06 -6.06 -2.18
N PRO A 97 -1.85 -7.26 -2.75
CA PRO A 97 -0.50 -7.73 -3.08
C PRO A 97 0.22 -6.88 -4.12
N LYS A 98 -0.53 -6.17 -4.97
CA LYS A 98 0.07 -5.26 -5.95
C LYS A 98 0.61 -3.96 -5.32
N ILE A 99 0.14 -3.63 -4.12
CA ILE A 99 0.49 -2.39 -3.43
C ILE A 99 1.56 -2.63 -2.38
N ALA A 100 1.29 -3.55 -1.44
CA ALA A 100 2.18 -3.82 -0.32
C ALA A 100 1.97 -5.23 0.23
N ALA A 101 3.04 -5.84 0.73
CA ALA A 101 2.96 -7.08 1.47
C ALA A 101 2.24 -6.84 2.82
N PRO A 102 1.68 -7.91 3.44
CA PRO A 102 1.13 -7.80 4.79
C PRO A 102 2.18 -7.23 5.76
N TRP A 103 1.75 -6.30 6.61
CA TRP A 103 2.58 -5.65 7.64
C TRP A 103 3.70 -4.77 7.08
N ALA A 104 3.87 -4.67 5.76
CA ALA A 104 4.89 -3.83 5.14
C ALA A 104 4.61 -2.35 5.39
N ARG A 105 5.69 -1.56 5.51
CA ARG A 105 5.64 -0.10 5.62
C ARG A 105 6.07 0.59 4.33
N LYS A 106 6.44 -0.19 3.33
CA LYS A 106 6.86 0.28 2.01
C LYS A 106 6.01 -0.41 0.95
N THR A 107 5.77 0.31 -0.14
CA THR A 107 5.08 -0.29 -1.28
C THR A 107 5.95 -1.35 -1.94
N VAL A 108 5.31 -2.28 -2.65
CA VAL A 108 6.01 -3.32 -3.41
C VAL A 108 6.99 -2.70 -4.41
N ARG A 109 6.55 -1.67 -5.13
CA ARG A 109 7.40 -1.01 -6.14
C ARG A 109 8.62 -0.32 -5.51
N LEU A 110 8.49 0.27 -4.32
CA LEU A 110 9.63 0.84 -3.60
C LEU A 110 10.61 -0.25 -3.18
N VAL A 111 10.13 -1.35 -2.62
CA VAL A 111 10.96 -2.48 -2.21
C VAL A 111 11.73 -3.03 -3.42
N GLN A 112 11.05 -3.22 -4.55
CA GLN A 112 11.69 -3.70 -5.78
C GLN A 112 12.78 -2.75 -6.26
N ARG A 113 12.53 -1.44 -6.20
CA ARG A 113 13.53 -0.44 -6.60
C ARG A 113 14.75 -0.46 -5.69
N LEU A 114 14.55 -0.57 -4.38
CA LEU A 114 15.66 -0.67 -3.42
C LEU A 114 16.48 -1.92 -3.65
N GLN A 115 15.84 -3.04 -3.97
CA GLN A 115 16.54 -4.29 -4.32
C GLN A 115 17.37 -4.13 -5.59
N GLN A 116 16.84 -3.48 -6.63
CA GLN A 116 17.57 -3.21 -7.86
C GLN A 116 18.81 -2.35 -7.61
N VAL A 117 18.66 -1.30 -6.78
CA VAL A 117 19.77 -0.42 -6.41
C VAL A 117 20.85 -1.21 -5.65
N ALA A 118 20.44 -2.03 -4.68
CA ALA A 118 21.35 -2.85 -3.89
C ALA A 118 22.15 -3.82 -4.77
N LEU A 119 21.49 -4.47 -5.73
CA LEU A 119 22.14 -5.40 -6.67
C LEU A 119 23.08 -4.66 -7.63
N ALA A 120 22.69 -3.50 -8.13
CA ALA A 120 23.49 -2.72 -9.09
C ALA A 120 24.78 -2.18 -8.45
N LEU A 121 24.71 -1.75 -7.18
CA LEU A 121 25.85 -1.17 -6.47
C LEU A 121 26.65 -2.20 -5.65
N GLY A 122 26.11 -3.42 -5.49
CA GLY A 122 26.71 -4.49 -4.69
C GLY A 122 26.76 -4.17 -3.21
N GLY A 123 26.53 -5.16 -2.39
CA GLY A 123 26.75 -5.19 -0.94
C GLY A 123 26.52 -3.89 -0.18
N ALA A 124 27.56 -3.41 0.51
CA ALA A 124 27.49 -2.29 1.42
C ALA A 124 27.11 -0.96 0.76
N ALA A 125 27.58 -0.71 -0.46
CA ALA A 125 27.28 0.53 -1.19
C ALA A 125 25.78 0.63 -1.52
N GLY A 126 25.17 -0.48 -1.96
CA GLY A 126 23.74 -0.53 -2.23
C GLY A 126 22.91 -0.33 -0.97
N ALA A 127 23.31 -0.96 0.13
CA ALA A 127 22.63 -0.81 1.42
C ALA A 127 22.69 0.64 1.92
N ASN A 128 23.83 1.31 1.82
CA ASN A 128 23.99 2.70 2.23
C ASN A 128 23.09 3.63 1.42
N LEU A 129 23.01 3.43 0.12
CA LEU A 129 22.13 4.24 -0.74
C LEU A 129 20.65 4.00 -0.43
N ALA A 130 20.28 2.76 -0.15
CA ALA A 130 18.89 2.40 0.15
C ALA A 130 18.39 2.97 1.47
N THR A 131 19.28 3.33 2.40
CA THR A 131 18.91 3.91 3.71
C THR A 131 18.81 5.42 3.69
N GLN A 132 19.20 6.08 2.61
CA GLN A 132 19.06 7.51 2.41
C GLN A 132 17.70 7.83 1.80
#